data_c9e6154ccbc680e971a8faf243ec2c0d
#
_entry.id   c9e6154ccbc680e971a8faf243ec2c0d
#
_cell.length_a   1.000
_cell.length_b   1.000
_cell.length_c   1.000
_cell.angle_alpha   90.00
_cell.angle_beta   90.00
_cell.angle_gamma   90.00
#
_symmetry.space_group_name_H-M   'P 1'
#
loop_
_entity.id
_entity.type
_entity.pdbx_description
1 polymer ?
#
loop_
_entity_poly.entity_id
_entity_poly.type
_entity_poly.pdbx_seq_one_letter_code
_entity_poly.pdbx_strand_id
1 'polypeptide(L)'
;MQATGGATRAPDTTPRSGGDTPDRGPAAETVDGRSRRWDLHRAARRAELARVARKAVHLRGPDVSMDEIAAEAGTSKSIVYRYFVDKSGLQAAVGEVVLDDMHARLDEAVSAASTPRDGLRSMIEAYLEMIDGSPSVYWFVTRPVAEGSSVTLNRFLDDIATIIARPFVALLHGRGGTSVLDGQPADVWAAGAVGFVKGAGDWWLAHRDEPGAPTADELAERVTAWLWAGPVGSLSRPTPPDPGPSTPPDPGPVHLDDEEPS
;
A
#
# COMPACT_ATOMS: atom_id res chain seq x y z
N MET A 1 -52.82 37.64 -58.48
CA MET A 1 -53.71 36.66 -59.03
C MET A 1 -54.01 35.65 -57.93
N GLN A 2 -55.13 35.92 -57.31
CA GLN A 2 -56.25 35.04 -56.97
C GLN A 2 -55.89 33.84 -56.15
N ALA A 3 -56.25 33.75 -54.93
CA ALA A 3 -57.56 33.58 -54.29
C ALA A 3 -57.75 32.14 -53.79
N THR A 4 -58.21 32.02 -52.71
CA THR A 4 -59.34 31.50 -51.93
C THR A 4 -58.88 30.38 -51.02
N GLY A 5 -59.12 30.41 -49.73
CA GLY A 5 -60.40 30.47 -49.03
C GLY A 5 -60.79 29.08 -48.56
N GLY A 6 -60.91 28.91 -47.26
CA GLY A 6 -61.42 27.63 -46.73
C GLY A 6 -61.23 27.48 -45.22
N ALA A 7 -62.16 28.14 -44.49
CA ALA A 7 -62.35 27.83 -43.06
C ALA A 7 -63.15 26.54 -42.93
N THR A 8 -62.72 25.65 -42.00
CA THR A 8 -63.59 24.61 -41.42
C THR A 8 -63.11 24.15 -40.07
N ARG A 9 -63.74 24.64 -39.04
CA ARG A 9 -64.35 23.97 -37.87
C ARG A 9 -63.55 22.86 -37.16
N ALA A 10 -63.20 23.14 -35.93
CA ALA A 10 -62.80 22.17 -34.90
C ALA A 10 -63.92 21.18 -34.54
N PRO A 11 -63.60 20.01 -34.09
CA PRO A 11 -64.37 19.38 -33.04
C PRO A 11 -63.52 19.21 -31.76
N ASP A 12 -64.18 19.64 -30.72
CA ASP A 12 -63.97 19.31 -29.31
C ASP A 12 -63.81 17.83 -29.09
N THR A 13 -62.74 17.43 -28.38
CA THR A 13 -62.69 16.08 -27.76
C THR A 13 -61.86 16.13 -26.48
N THR A 14 -62.55 16.03 -25.41
CA THR A 14 -62.23 15.76 -24.00
C THR A 14 -60.93 14.98 -23.74
N PRO A 15 -60.13 15.29 -22.69
CA PRO A 15 -59.01 14.54 -22.29
C PRO A 15 -59.46 13.25 -21.54
N ARG A 16 -59.16 12.10 -22.07
CA ARG A 16 -59.20 10.83 -21.33
C ARG A 16 -57.96 10.74 -20.49
N SER A 17 -58.13 10.95 -19.19
CA SER A 17 -57.31 10.44 -18.11
C SER A 17 -57.24 8.93 -18.21
N GLY A 18 -56.02 8.40 -18.33
CA GLY A 18 -55.73 7.02 -18.33
C GLY A 18 -54.22 6.88 -18.13
N GLY A 19 -53.77 7.14 -16.89
CA GLY A 19 -52.42 6.82 -16.47
C GLY A 19 -52.26 5.31 -16.41
N ASP A 20 -51.50 4.77 -17.33
CA ASP A 20 -50.93 3.44 -17.16
C ASP A 20 -49.43 3.63 -17.03
N THR A 21 -49.00 3.84 -15.80
CA THR A 21 -47.60 3.71 -15.40
C THR A 21 -47.33 2.21 -15.41
N PRO A 22 -46.43 1.70 -16.25
CA PRO A 22 -46.05 0.28 -16.12
C PRO A 22 -45.39 0.12 -14.76
N ASP A 23 -46.07 -0.55 -13.86
CA ASP A 23 -45.54 -1.15 -12.64
C ASP A 23 -44.28 -1.94 -13.02
N ARG A 24 -43.11 -1.33 -12.76
CA ARG A 24 -41.83 -2.05 -12.77
C ARG A 24 -41.82 -2.97 -11.55
N GLY A 25 -42.58 -4.06 -11.69
CA GLY A 25 -42.66 -5.11 -10.70
C GLY A 25 -41.31 -5.76 -10.37
N PRO A 26 -41.27 -6.65 -9.40
CA PRO A 26 -40.10 -7.21 -8.70
C PRO A 26 -39.07 -7.92 -9.56
N ALA A 27 -39.22 -7.97 -10.88
CA ALA A 27 -38.32 -8.64 -11.81
C ALA A 27 -36.94 -7.93 -11.96
N ALA A 28 -36.87 -6.61 -11.86
CA ALA A 28 -35.62 -5.87 -11.99
C ALA A 28 -34.73 -6.03 -10.73
N GLU A 29 -35.32 -6.01 -9.53
CA GLU A 29 -34.59 -6.26 -8.27
C GLU A 29 -34.10 -7.70 -8.14
N THR A 30 -34.86 -8.66 -8.66
CA THR A 30 -34.46 -10.08 -8.63
C THR A 30 -33.35 -10.40 -9.61
N VAL A 31 -33.23 -9.66 -10.74
CA VAL A 31 -32.13 -9.79 -11.70
C VAL A 31 -30.84 -9.22 -11.08
N ASP A 32 -30.89 -8.06 -10.46
CA ASP A 32 -29.74 -7.43 -9.78
C ASP A 32 -29.23 -8.28 -8.61
N GLY A 33 -30.11 -8.79 -7.78
CA GLY A 33 -29.75 -9.67 -6.66
C GLY A 33 -29.19 -11.02 -7.07
N ARG A 34 -29.54 -11.53 -8.25
CA ARG A 34 -29.01 -12.78 -8.81
C ARG A 34 -27.65 -12.54 -9.43
N SER A 35 -27.46 -11.43 -10.14
CA SER A 35 -26.19 -11.00 -10.71
C SER A 35 -25.15 -10.77 -9.60
N ARG A 36 -25.49 -10.01 -8.56
CA ARG A 36 -24.60 -9.77 -7.41
C ARG A 36 -24.18 -11.06 -6.70
N ARG A 37 -25.07 -12.01 -6.50
CA ARG A 37 -24.72 -13.32 -5.89
C ARG A 37 -23.80 -14.11 -6.79
N TRP A 38 -23.96 -14.06 -8.10
CA TRP A 38 -23.10 -14.71 -9.05
C TRP A 38 -21.69 -14.08 -9.05
N ASP A 39 -21.60 -12.76 -9.03
CA ASP A 39 -20.33 -12.03 -8.99
C ASP A 39 -19.57 -12.29 -7.68
N LEU A 40 -20.27 -12.30 -6.54
CA LEU A 40 -19.68 -12.66 -5.24
C LEU A 40 -19.14 -14.10 -5.23
N HIS A 41 -19.91 -15.05 -5.77
CA HIS A 41 -19.47 -16.43 -5.87
C HIS A 41 -18.25 -16.59 -6.78
N ARG A 42 -18.23 -15.85 -7.90
CA ARG A 42 -17.09 -15.84 -8.83
C ARG A 42 -15.84 -15.24 -8.18
N ALA A 43 -15.98 -14.12 -7.46
CA ALA A 43 -14.88 -13.50 -6.72
C ALA A 43 -14.35 -14.42 -5.62
N ALA A 44 -15.22 -15.04 -4.83
CA ALA A 44 -14.84 -16.00 -3.78
C ALA A 44 -14.06 -17.19 -4.36
N ARG A 45 -14.51 -17.75 -5.49
CA ARG A 45 -13.82 -18.86 -6.16
C ARG A 45 -12.47 -18.43 -6.74
N ARG A 46 -12.37 -17.21 -7.29
CA ARG A 46 -11.08 -16.64 -7.74
C ARG A 46 -10.09 -16.52 -6.59
N ALA A 47 -10.54 -15.99 -5.45
CA ALA A 47 -9.70 -15.86 -4.25
C ALA A 47 -9.25 -17.22 -3.69
N GLU A 48 -10.14 -18.21 -3.68
CA GLU A 48 -9.79 -19.58 -3.29
C GLU A 48 -8.71 -20.18 -4.19
N LEU A 49 -8.87 -20.09 -5.52
CA LEU A 49 -7.89 -20.55 -6.48
C LEU A 49 -6.54 -19.82 -6.35
N ALA A 50 -6.55 -18.52 -6.03
CA ALA A 50 -5.33 -17.76 -5.77
C ALA A 50 -4.59 -18.25 -4.51
N ARG A 51 -5.33 -18.59 -3.43
CA ARG A 51 -4.72 -19.18 -2.23
C ARG A 51 -4.12 -20.56 -2.50
N VAL A 52 -4.79 -21.40 -3.28
CA VAL A 52 -4.26 -22.70 -3.70
C VAL A 52 -3.01 -22.52 -4.57
N ALA A 53 -3.03 -21.56 -5.50
CA ALA A 53 -1.86 -21.25 -6.32
C ALA A 53 -0.68 -20.77 -5.45
N ARG A 54 -0.91 -19.90 -4.47
CA ARG A 54 0.12 -19.48 -3.50
C ARG A 54 0.75 -20.68 -2.79
N LYS A 55 -0.08 -21.64 -2.32
CA LYS A 55 0.41 -22.88 -1.70
C LYS A 55 1.23 -23.71 -2.69
N ALA A 56 0.78 -23.86 -3.93
CA ALA A 56 1.52 -24.58 -4.96
C ALA A 56 2.87 -23.94 -5.26
N VAL A 57 2.92 -22.60 -5.36
CA VAL A 57 4.17 -21.84 -5.52
C VAL A 57 5.10 -22.05 -4.33
N HIS A 58 4.59 -21.98 -3.11
CA HIS A 58 5.38 -22.21 -1.89
C HIS A 58 6.06 -23.59 -1.90
N LEU A 59 5.32 -24.64 -2.26
CA LEU A 59 5.80 -26.03 -2.21
C LEU A 59 6.67 -26.43 -3.41
N ARG A 60 6.42 -25.88 -4.60
CA ARG A 60 7.04 -26.32 -5.85
C ARG A 60 8.01 -25.30 -6.46
N GLY A 61 8.04 -24.10 -5.94
CA GLY A 61 8.88 -23.02 -6.44
C GLY A 61 8.16 -22.03 -7.35
N PRO A 62 8.84 -20.90 -7.70
CA PRO A 62 8.23 -19.78 -8.42
C PRO A 62 7.94 -20.08 -9.89
N ASP A 63 8.53 -21.13 -10.44
CA ASP A 63 8.38 -21.50 -11.86
C ASP A 63 7.22 -22.45 -12.13
N VAL A 64 6.43 -22.79 -11.08
CA VAL A 64 5.27 -23.67 -11.16
C VAL A 64 4.36 -23.29 -12.34
N SER A 65 3.93 -24.29 -13.08
CA SER A 65 3.09 -24.14 -14.27
C SER A 65 1.60 -24.02 -13.93
N MET A 66 0.82 -23.48 -14.89
CA MET A 66 -0.64 -23.41 -14.75
C MET A 66 -1.29 -24.80 -14.64
N ASP A 67 -0.67 -25.84 -15.21
CA ASP A 67 -1.14 -27.22 -15.14
C ASP A 67 -0.95 -27.82 -13.74
N GLU A 68 0.20 -27.58 -13.13
CA GLU A 68 0.49 -28.01 -11.77
C GLU A 68 -0.40 -27.30 -10.75
N ILE A 69 -0.69 -26.01 -10.97
CA ILE A 69 -1.63 -25.25 -10.13
C ILE A 69 -3.05 -25.80 -10.28
N ALA A 70 -3.48 -26.16 -11.49
CA ALA A 70 -4.78 -26.77 -11.71
C ALA A 70 -4.89 -28.12 -11.01
N ALA A 71 -3.83 -28.94 -11.06
CA ALA A 71 -3.75 -30.20 -10.37
C ALA A 71 -3.85 -30.04 -8.84
N GLU A 72 -3.09 -29.07 -8.26
CA GLU A 72 -3.16 -28.77 -6.81
C GLU A 72 -4.54 -28.26 -6.41
N ALA A 73 -5.22 -27.51 -7.28
CA ALA A 73 -6.58 -27.01 -7.04
C ALA A 73 -7.67 -28.07 -7.26
N GLY A 74 -7.31 -29.29 -7.64
CA GLY A 74 -8.27 -30.36 -7.95
C GLY A 74 -9.23 -29.98 -9.10
N THR A 75 -8.74 -29.19 -10.08
CA THR A 75 -9.58 -28.66 -11.15
C THR A 75 -8.90 -28.81 -12.52
N SER A 76 -9.61 -28.45 -13.59
CA SER A 76 -9.02 -28.51 -14.94
C SER A 76 -8.27 -27.20 -15.27
N LYS A 77 -7.25 -27.30 -16.14
CA LYS A 77 -6.52 -26.17 -16.70
C LYS A 77 -7.45 -25.10 -17.29
N SER A 78 -8.50 -25.51 -18.00
CA SER A 78 -9.47 -24.60 -18.61
C SER A 78 -10.24 -23.77 -17.57
N ILE A 79 -10.47 -24.32 -16.38
CA ILE A 79 -11.08 -23.56 -15.27
C ILE A 79 -10.11 -22.51 -14.75
N VAL A 80 -8.85 -22.84 -14.53
CA VAL A 80 -7.84 -21.87 -14.07
C VAL A 80 -7.70 -20.72 -15.09
N TYR A 81 -7.57 -21.03 -16.39
CA TYR A 81 -7.50 -20.00 -17.44
C TYR A 81 -8.76 -19.13 -17.54
N ARG A 82 -9.93 -19.66 -17.20
CA ARG A 82 -11.18 -18.89 -17.17
C ARG A 82 -11.17 -17.80 -16.08
N TYR A 83 -10.47 -18.02 -14.95
CA TYR A 83 -10.40 -17.07 -13.85
C TYR A 83 -9.23 -16.08 -13.98
N PHE A 84 -8.10 -16.50 -14.56
CA PHE A 84 -6.86 -15.72 -14.53
C PHE A 84 -6.35 -15.29 -15.89
N VAL A 85 -6.97 -15.80 -16.98
CA VAL A 85 -6.59 -15.54 -18.38
C VAL A 85 -5.22 -16.12 -18.73
N ASP A 86 -4.18 -15.76 -17.95
CA ASP A 86 -2.79 -16.20 -18.15
C ASP A 86 -2.02 -16.26 -16.80
N LYS A 87 -0.71 -16.54 -16.88
CA LYS A 87 0.17 -16.59 -15.70
C LYS A 87 0.31 -15.24 -15.03
N SER A 88 0.26 -14.13 -15.76
CA SER A 88 0.35 -12.77 -15.21
C SER A 88 -0.90 -12.42 -14.39
N GLY A 89 -2.09 -12.78 -14.88
CA GLY A 89 -3.33 -12.62 -14.13
C GLY A 89 -3.38 -13.47 -12.86
N LEU A 90 -2.80 -14.67 -12.88
CA LEU A 90 -2.65 -15.50 -11.69
C LEU A 90 -1.63 -14.92 -10.72
N GLN A 91 -0.49 -14.42 -11.20
CA GLN A 91 0.53 -13.73 -10.40
C GLN A 91 -0.06 -12.53 -9.68
N ALA A 92 -0.85 -11.71 -10.37
CA ALA A 92 -1.54 -10.58 -9.76
C ALA A 92 -2.50 -11.03 -8.65
N ALA A 93 -3.28 -12.09 -8.87
CA ALA A 93 -4.20 -12.61 -7.87
C ALA A 93 -3.50 -13.21 -6.63
N VAL A 94 -2.35 -13.87 -6.83
CA VAL A 94 -1.50 -14.32 -5.72
C VAL A 94 -0.91 -13.13 -4.99
N GLY A 95 -0.51 -12.07 -5.71
CA GLY A 95 -0.05 -10.81 -5.15
C GLY A 95 -1.09 -10.15 -4.25
N GLU A 96 -2.37 -10.10 -4.67
CA GLU A 96 -3.47 -9.61 -3.83
C GLU A 96 -3.56 -10.37 -2.49
N VAL A 97 -3.46 -11.71 -2.51
CA VAL A 97 -3.47 -12.53 -1.29
C VAL A 97 -2.26 -12.25 -0.39
N VAL A 98 -1.07 -12.03 -0.98
CA VAL A 98 0.15 -11.69 -0.23
C VAL A 98 0.04 -10.30 0.38
N LEU A 99 -0.53 -9.33 -0.34
CA LEU A 99 -0.77 -7.98 0.18
C LEU A 99 -1.73 -7.95 1.36
N ASP A 100 -2.83 -8.71 1.28
CA ASP A 100 -3.79 -8.82 2.38
C ASP A 100 -3.12 -9.36 3.65
N ASP A 101 -2.32 -10.43 3.52
CA ASP A 101 -1.58 -11.01 4.65
C ASP A 101 -0.51 -10.05 5.19
N MET A 102 0.19 -9.32 4.30
CA MET A 102 1.18 -8.32 4.69
C MET A 102 0.52 -7.19 5.46
N HIS A 103 -0.60 -6.67 4.95
CA HIS A 103 -1.38 -5.63 5.63
C HIS A 103 -1.69 -6.01 7.08
N ALA A 104 -2.28 -7.18 7.27
CA ALA A 104 -2.65 -7.65 8.59
C ALA A 104 -1.44 -7.73 9.54
N ARG A 105 -0.30 -8.25 9.07
CA ARG A 105 0.94 -8.35 9.87
C ARG A 105 1.55 -6.99 10.21
N LEU A 106 1.57 -6.06 9.25
CA LEU A 106 2.10 -4.71 9.47
C LEU A 106 1.21 -3.92 10.44
N ASP A 107 -0.10 -4.03 10.33
CA ASP A 107 -1.04 -3.39 11.27
C ASP A 107 -0.88 -3.95 12.69
N GLU A 108 -0.71 -5.26 12.84
CA GLU A 108 -0.44 -5.91 14.12
C GLU A 108 0.90 -5.42 14.71
N ALA A 109 1.97 -5.40 13.92
CA ALA A 109 3.29 -4.95 14.33
C ALA A 109 3.29 -3.50 14.83
N VAL A 110 2.61 -2.60 14.12
CA VAL A 110 2.49 -1.19 14.53
C VAL A 110 1.64 -1.05 15.79
N SER A 111 0.54 -1.81 15.89
CA SER A 111 -0.39 -1.72 17.03
C SER A 111 0.22 -2.22 18.33
N ALA A 112 1.13 -3.19 18.25
CA ALA A 112 1.85 -3.75 19.40
C ALA A 112 3.04 -2.92 19.86
N ALA A 113 3.50 -1.95 19.06
CA ALA A 113 4.73 -1.21 19.32
C ALA A 113 4.56 -0.13 20.38
N SER A 114 5.54 -0.02 21.28
CA SER A 114 5.56 0.98 22.35
C SER A 114 6.06 2.36 21.91
N THR A 115 6.92 2.40 20.90
CA THR A 115 7.48 3.64 20.34
C THR A 115 7.42 3.61 18.81
N PRO A 116 7.47 4.78 18.15
CA PRO A 116 7.52 4.86 16.69
C PRO A 116 8.71 4.12 16.08
N ARG A 117 9.87 4.14 16.75
CA ARG A 117 11.06 3.41 16.28
C ARG A 117 10.84 1.91 16.38
N ASP A 118 10.24 1.43 17.47
CA ASP A 118 9.90 0.01 17.63
C ASP A 118 8.88 -0.41 16.56
N GLY A 119 7.88 0.43 16.27
CA GLY A 119 6.91 0.17 15.20
C GLY A 119 7.56 0.02 13.83
N LEU A 120 8.50 0.91 13.49
CA LEU A 120 9.27 0.80 12.24
C LEU A 120 10.07 -0.50 12.21
N ARG A 121 10.77 -0.85 13.31
CA ARG A 121 11.54 -2.08 13.43
C ARG A 121 10.63 -3.31 13.25
N SER A 122 9.52 -3.38 13.98
CA SER A 122 8.60 -4.51 13.92
C SER A 122 7.98 -4.69 12.54
N MET A 123 7.72 -3.60 11.80
CA MET A 123 7.28 -3.67 10.41
C MET A 123 8.34 -4.30 9.49
N ILE A 124 9.62 -3.91 9.67
CA ILE A 124 10.73 -4.46 8.89
C ILE A 124 10.93 -5.95 9.23
N GLU A 125 10.87 -6.32 10.51
CA GLU A 125 10.93 -7.70 10.97
C GLU A 125 9.82 -8.54 10.35
N ALA A 126 8.58 -8.09 10.43
CA ALA A 126 7.42 -8.77 9.85
C ALA A 126 7.56 -8.98 8.32
N TYR A 127 8.11 -8.00 7.61
CA TYR A 127 8.41 -8.12 6.19
C TYR A 127 9.50 -9.18 5.93
N LEU A 128 10.61 -9.13 6.66
CA LEU A 128 11.73 -10.08 6.49
C LEU A 128 11.30 -11.51 6.83
N GLU A 129 10.55 -11.70 7.91
CA GLU A 129 9.97 -13.00 8.27
C GLU A 129 9.06 -13.55 7.17
N MET A 130 8.26 -12.69 6.55
CA MET A 130 7.35 -13.09 5.49
C MET A 130 8.09 -13.56 4.24
N ILE A 131 9.14 -12.84 3.81
CA ILE A 131 9.92 -13.23 2.63
C ILE A 131 10.79 -14.46 2.92
N ASP A 132 11.29 -14.61 4.15
CA ASP A 132 12.03 -15.78 4.62
C ASP A 132 11.15 -17.02 4.69
N GLY A 133 9.95 -16.87 5.23
CA GLY A 133 9.00 -17.97 5.36
C GLY A 133 8.50 -18.51 4.01
N SER A 134 8.61 -17.74 2.93
CA SER A 134 8.14 -18.17 1.60
C SER A 134 8.88 -17.48 0.46
N PRO A 135 10.19 -17.75 0.27
CA PRO A 135 10.99 -17.15 -0.78
C PRO A 135 10.43 -17.38 -2.19
N SER A 136 9.92 -18.58 -2.43
CA SER A 136 9.30 -18.94 -3.71
C SER A 136 8.10 -18.06 -4.05
N VAL A 137 7.24 -17.76 -3.07
CA VAL A 137 6.09 -16.89 -3.27
C VAL A 137 6.54 -15.45 -3.49
N TYR A 138 7.51 -14.98 -2.71
CA TYR A 138 8.11 -13.66 -2.90
C TYR A 138 8.64 -13.47 -4.33
N TRP A 139 9.48 -14.41 -4.80
CA TRP A 139 10.01 -14.36 -6.16
C TRP A 139 8.92 -14.52 -7.24
N PHE A 140 7.90 -15.32 -6.98
CA PHE A 140 6.78 -15.46 -7.91
C PHE A 140 6.03 -14.14 -8.13
N VAL A 141 5.74 -13.38 -7.07
CA VAL A 141 4.97 -12.13 -7.17
C VAL A 141 5.81 -10.93 -7.61
N THR A 142 7.13 -10.95 -7.36
CA THR A 142 8.02 -9.81 -7.65
C THR A 142 8.77 -9.93 -8.98
N ARG A 143 8.89 -11.13 -9.58
CA ARG A 143 9.54 -11.30 -10.89
C ARG A 143 8.61 -10.87 -12.03
N PRO A 144 9.13 -10.13 -13.03
CA PRO A 144 8.38 -9.88 -14.27
C PRO A 144 8.13 -11.19 -15.01
N VAL A 145 6.88 -11.47 -15.41
CA VAL A 145 6.52 -12.71 -16.16
C VAL A 145 6.68 -12.52 -17.67
N ALA A 146 6.50 -11.28 -18.17
CA ALA A 146 6.62 -10.94 -19.60
C ALA A 146 6.93 -9.44 -19.75
N GLU A 147 7.30 -9.03 -20.97
CA GLU A 147 7.37 -7.61 -21.33
C GLU A 147 5.99 -6.96 -21.12
N GLY A 148 5.90 -5.99 -20.21
CA GLY A 148 4.63 -5.38 -19.78
C GLY A 148 4.19 -5.73 -18.35
N SER A 149 4.74 -6.75 -17.71
CA SER A 149 4.45 -7.11 -16.31
C SER A 149 4.99 -6.10 -15.28
N SER A 150 5.85 -5.17 -15.70
CA SER A 150 6.35 -4.08 -14.86
C SER A 150 5.23 -3.24 -14.24
N VAL A 151 4.10 -3.09 -14.93
CA VAL A 151 2.93 -2.36 -14.42
C VAL A 151 2.33 -3.06 -13.20
N THR A 152 2.26 -4.39 -13.21
CA THR A 152 1.71 -5.17 -12.08
C THR A 152 2.64 -5.10 -10.87
N LEU A 153 3.96 -5.23 -11.10
CA LEU A 153 4.96 -5.11 -10.03
C LEU A 153 4.98 -3.69 -9.44
N ASN A 154 4.98 -2.66 -10.28
CA ASN A 154 4.97 -1.28 -9.80
C ASN A 154 3.70 -0.99 -8.98
N ARG A 155 2.53 -1.43 -9.45
CA ARG A 155 1.28 -1.30 -8.68
C ARG A 155 1.38 -2.03 -7.33
N PHE A 156 1.93 -3.23 -7.29
CA PHE A 156 2.16 -3.98 -6.07
C PHE A 156 3.07 -3.21 -5.09
N LEU A 157 4.15 -2.60 -5.58
CA LEU A 157 5.04 -1.77 -4.77
C LEU A 157 4.38 -0.46 -4.31
N ASP A 158 3.55 0.16 -5.16
CA ASP A 158 2.77 1.35 -4.83
C ASP A 158 1.72 1.04 -3.74
N ASP A 159 1.06 -0.13 -3.83
CA ASP A 159 0.12 -0.59 -2.82
C ASP A 159 0.84 -0.81 -1.48
N ILE A 160 2.01 -1.45 -1.46
CA ILE A 160 2.85 -1.60 -0.26
C ILE A 160 3.25 -0.22 0.29
N ALA A 161 3.71 0.69 -0.56
CA ALA A 161 4.09 2.04 -0.14
C ALA A 161 2.91 2.78 0.52
N THR A 162 1.71 2.63 -0.03
CA THR A 162 0.49 3.21 0.52
C THR A 162 0.14 2.61 1.88
N ILE A 163 0.30 1.29 2.05
CA ILE A 163 0.09 0.57 3.32
C ILE A 163 1.01 1.11 4.40
N ILE A 164 2.30 1.26 4.08
CA ILE A 164 3.33 1.72 5.02
C ILE A 164 3.22 3.22 5.28
N ALA A 165 2.84 4.02 4.29
CA ALA A 165 2.72 5.46 4.42
C ALA A 165 1.72 5.87 5.51
N ARG A 166 0.58 5.19 5.63
CA ARG A 166 -0.46 5.53 6.61
C ARG A 166 0.02 5.50 8.06
N PRO A 167 0.54 4.38 8.60
CA PRO A 167 1.06 4.34 9.96
C PRO A 167 2.27 5.25 10.14
N PHE A 168 3.12 5.38 9.14
CA PHE A 168 4.29 6.25 9.16
C PHE A 168 3.89 7.73 9.28
N VAL A 169 2.93 8.18 8.50
CA VAL A 169 2.36 9.54 8.58
C VAL A 169 1.68 9.75 9.93
N ALA A 170 0.91 8.78 10.43
CA ALA A 170 0.28 8.87 11.75
C ALA A 170 1.32 8.99 12.88
N LEU A 171 2.43 8.26 12.79
CA LEU A 171 3.55 8.33 13.72
C LEU A 171 4.24 9.72 13.72
N LEU A 172 4.33 10.36 12.56
CA LEU A 172 4.90 11.69 12.41
C LEU A 172 3.97 12.80 12.94
N HIS A 173 2.65 12.68 12.73
CA HIS A 173 1.66 13.67 13.17
C HIS A 173 1.33 13.57 14.67
N GLY A 174 1.43 12.39 15.28
CA GLY A 174 1.09 12.16 16.69
C GLY A 174 2.00 12.83 17.70
N ARG A 175 3.09 13.46 17.30
CA ARG A 175 4.12 14.04 18.18
C ARG A 175 4.09 15.55 18.35
N GLY A 176 3.08 16.27 17.86
CA GLY A 176 2.91 17.71 18.11
C GLY A 176 4.08 18.59 17.66
N GLY A 177 5.00 18.07 16.85
CA GLY A 177 6.07 18.83 16.25
C GLY A 177 5.60 19.47 14.95
N THR A 178 6.01 20.71 14.69
CA THR A 178 5.98 21.30 13.35
C THR A 178 6.65 20.32 12.40
N SER A 179 5.85 19.68 11.57
CA SER A 179 6.31 18.64 10.66
C SER A 179 7.32 19.25 9.69
N VAL A 180 8.54 18.77 9.69
CA VAL A 180 9.53 19.10 8.62
C VAL A 180 9.00 18.65 7.26
N LEU A 181 7.91 17.87 7.24
CA LEU A 181 7.16 17.47 6.05
C LEU A 181 6.05 18.46 5.67
N ASP A 182 5.90 19.61 6.38
CA ASP A 182 4.98 20.67 5.96
C ASP A 182 5.39 21.14 4.56
N GLY A 183 4.70 20.61 3.54
CA GLY A 183 4.93 20.88 2.14
C GLY A 183 5.72 19.83 1.35
N GLN A 184 6.21 18.74 1.99
CA GLN A 184 6.77 17.58 1.30
C GLN A 184 5.75 16.43 1.28
N PRO A 185 5.51 15.78 0.13
CA PRO A 185 4.60 14.64 0.10
C PRO A 185 5.18 13.51 0.96
N ALA A 186 4.50 13.13 2.04
CA ALA A 186 4.88 11.99 2.90
C ALA A 186 5.02 10.70 2.07
N ASP A 187 4.27 10.60 0.99
CA ASP A 187 4.28 9.48 0.04
C ASP A 187 5.65 9.27 -0.62
N VAL A 188 6.39 10.34 -0.92
CA VAL A 188 7.75 10.25 -1.52
C VAL A 188 8.72 9.57 -0.55
N TRP A 189 8.65 9.94 0.74
CA TRP A 189 9.50 9.34 1.77
C TRP A 189 9.12 7.90 2.06
N ALA A 190 7.83 7.60 2.08
CA ALA A 190 7.33 6.23 2.23
C ALA A 190 7.76 5.35 1.06
N ALA A 191 7.62 5.82 -0.17
CA ALA A 191 8.09 5.11 -1.36
C ALA A 191 9.60 4.85 -1.33
N GLY A 192 10.40 5.86 -0.92
CA GLY A 192 11.84 5.72 -0.74
C GLY A 192 12.21 4.69 0.33
N ALA A 193 11.54 4.73 1.49
CA ALA A 193 11.75 3.76 2.57
C ALA A 193 11.38 2.33 2.14
N VAL A 194 10.25 2.15 1.47
CA VAL A 194 9.83 0.86 0.91
C VAL A 194 10.85 0.33 -0.10
N GLY A 195 11.32 1.19 -1.02
CA GLY A 195 12.35 0.81 -1.98
C GLY A 195 13.65 0.37 -1.32
N PHE A 196 14.07 1.08 -0.25
CA PHE A 196 15.26 0.72 0.52
C PHE A 196 15.10 -0.61 1.27
N VAL A 197 14.00 -0.79 2.01
CA VAL A 197 13.71 -2.04 2.73
C VAL A 197 13.60 -3.22 1.79
N LYS A 198 12.91 -3.02 0.65
CA LYS A 198 12.80 -4.05 -0.39
C LYS A 198 14.17 -4.43 -0.95
N GLY A 199 14.99 -3.44 -1.33
CA GLY A 199 16.34 -3.70 -1.86
C GLY A 199 17.24 -4.42 -0.87
N ALA A 200 17.18 -4.05 0.42
CA ALA A 200 17.90 -4.75 1.48
C ALA A 200 17.41 -6.19 1.68
N GLY A 201 16.09 -6.40 1.65
CA GLY A 201 15.46 -7.72 1.74
C GLY A 201 15.78 -8.63 0.55
N ASP A 202 15.76 -8.09 -0.68
CA ASP A 202 16.14 -8.82 -1.91
C ASP A 202 17.59 -9.32 -1.82
N TRP A 203 18.49 -8.41 -1.43
CA TRP A 203 19.90 -8.75 -1.27
C TRP A 203 20.08 -9.84 -0.20
N TRP A 204 19.48 -9.63 0.96
CA TRP A 204 19.57 -10.58 2.07
C TRP A 204 19.02 -11.97 1.70
N LEU A 205 17.85 -12.02 1.10
CA LEU A 205 17.21 -13.27 0.68
C LEU A 205 18.06 -14.06 -0.30
N ALA A 206 18.85 -13.37 -1.14
CA ALA A 206 19.77 -13.98 -2.08
C ALA A 206 21.08 -14.48 -1.44
N HIS A 207 21.52 -13.90 -0.30
CA HIS A 207 22.86 -14.15 0.30
C HIS A 207 22.79 -14.71 1.72
N ARG A 208 21.60 -14.90 2.31
CA ARG A 208 21.42 -15.28 3.72
C ARG A 208 22.10 -16.58 4.13
N ASP A 209 22.34 -17.49 3.19
CA ASP A 209 23.00 -18.77 3.42
C ASP A 209 24.53 -18.67 3.29
N GLU A 210 25.08 -17.49 2.99
CA GLU A 210 26.51 -17.26 2.87
C GLU A 210 27.17 -17.02 4.24
N PRO A 211 28.45 -17.42 4.42
CA PRO A 211 29.17 -17.16 5.65
C PRO A 211 29.27 -15.66 5.95
N GLY A 212 28.84 -15.25 7.13
CA GLY A 212 28.86 -13.84 7.55
C GLY A 212 27.67 -13.01 7.12
N ALA A 213 26.67 -13.60 6.47
CA ALA A 213 25.41 -12.93 6.21
C ALA A 213 24.70 -12.54 7.53
N PRO A 214 24.09 -11.38 7.62
CA PRO A 214 23.34 -10.99 8.80
C PRO A 214 22.10 -11.87 8.97
N THR A 215 21.69 -12.10 10.20
CA THR A 215 20.37 -12.66 10.51
C THR A 215 19.27 -11.66 10.11
N ALA A 216 18.02 -12.11 10.00
CA ALA A 216 16.88 -11.22 9.74
C ALA A 216 16.76 -10.10 10.79
N ASP A 217 16.97 -10.44 12.07
CA ASP A 217 16.93 -9.49 13.19
C ASP A 217 18.05 -8.44 13.11
N GLU A 218 19.28 -8.87 12.82
CA GLU A 218 20.42 -7.94 12.62
C GLU A 218 20.18 -7.02 11.42
N LEU A 219 19.60 -7.53 10.34
CA LEU A 219 19.26 -6.71 9.18
C LEU A 219 18.17 -5.72 9.53
N ALA A 220 17.10 -6.15 10.21
CA ALA A 220 16.01 -5.28 10.66
C ALA A 220 16.54 -4.14 11.52
N GLU A 221 17.42 -4.40 12.49
CA GLU A 221 18.02 -3.36 13.33
C GLU A 221 18.85 -2.37 12.51
N ARG A 222 19.70 -2.85 11.59
CA ARG A 222 20.55 -1.99 10.75
C ARG A 222 19.71 -1.11 9.81
N VAL A 223 18.71 -1.68 9.17
CA VAL A 223 17.78 -0.95 8.28
C VAL A 223 16.97 0.09 9.07
N THR A 224 16.46 -0.31 10.25
CA THR A 224 15.76 0.60 11.16
C THR A 224 16.65 1.76 11.59
N ALA A 225 17.88 1.47 12.04
CA ALA A 225 18.82 2.49 12.47
C ALA A 225 19.14 3.49 11.35
N TRP A 226 19.32 3.01 10.13
CA TRP A 226 19.58 3.86 8.97
C TRP A 226 18.39 4.75 8.61
N LEU A 227 17.18 4.18 8.54
CA LEU A 227 15.96 4.94 8.26
C LEU A 227 15.65 5.94 9.37
N TRP A 228 15.91 5.57 10.62
CA TRP A 228 15.67 6.43 11.78
C TRP A 228 16.68 7.56 11.91
N ALA A 229 17.96 7.31 11.66
CA ALA A 229 19.02 8.31 11.69
C ALA A 229 19.01 9.24 10.46
N GLY A 230 18.45 8.77 9.34
CA GLY A 230 18.27 9.56 8.13
C GLY A 230 17.11 10.58 8.25
N PRO A 231 16.19 10.66 7.27
CA PRO A 231 15.11 11.65 7.28
C PRO A 231 14.23 11.57 8.53
N VAL A 232 13.92 10.36 9.02
CA VAL A 232 13.07 10.16 10.19
C VAL A 232 13.78 10.55 11.49
N GLY A 233 15.04 10.20 11.62
CA GLY A 233 15.85 10.52 12.80
C GLY A 233 16.08 12.00 13.00
N SER A 234 16.24 12.75 11.91
CA SER A 234 16.36 14.22 11.97
C SER A 234 15.08 14.91 12.42
N LEU A 235 13.91 14.32 12.15
CA LEU A 235 12.62 14.83 12.62
C LEU A 235 12.40 14.61 14.11
N SER A 236 13.10 13.65 14.71
CA SER A 236 12.98 13.28 16.13
C SER A 236 14.04 13.92 17.02
N ARG A 237 14.98 14.69 16.46
CA ARG A 237 16.02 15.35 17.26
C ARG A 237 15.41 16.59 17.93
N PRO A 238 15.41 16.67 19.28
CA PRO A 238 14.99 17.89 19.97
C PRO A 238 15.84 19.05 19.46
N THR A 239 15.23 20.14 19.07
CA THR A 239 15.94 21.40 18.84
C THR A 239 16.73 21.71 20.11
N PRO A 240 18.08 21.89 20.05
CA PRO A 240 18.83 22.31 21.20
C PRO A 240 18.19 23.60 21.74
N PRO A 241 18.07 23.77 23.06
CA PRO A 241 17.53 25.00 23.61
C PRO A 241 18.29 26.17 23.04
N ASP A 242 17.56 27.17 22.57
CA ASP A 242 18.09 28.43 22.07
C ASP A 242 19.11 28.95 23.10
N PRO A 243 20.39 29.13 22.74
CA PRO A 243 21.31 29.78 23.66
C PRO A 243 20.76 31.18 23.87
N GLY A 244 20.04 31.37 24.99
CA GLY A 244 19.42 32.63 25.36
C GLY A 244 20.36 33.81 25.14
N PRO A 245 19.85 35.03 25.02
CA PRO A 245 20.65 36.19 24.65
C PRO A 245 21.92 36.23 25.49
N SER A 246 23.08 36.19 24.82
CA SER A 246 24.38 36.28 25.48
C SER A 246 24.40 37.57 26.31
N THR A 247 24.41 37.43 27.62
CA THR A 247 24.61 38.54 28.51
C THR A 247 25.95 39.19 28.12
N PRO A 248 25.97 40.47 27.74
CA PRO A 248 27.23 41.14 27.46
C PRO A 248 28.15 41.04 28.66
N PRO A 249 29.46 40.88 28.48
CA PRO A 249 30.38 40.84 29.60
C PRO A 249 30.27 42.12 30.44
N ASP A 250 30.17 41.94 31.74
CA ASP A 250 30.14 43.01 32.74
C ASP A 250 31.39 43.92 32.49
N PRO A 251 31.20 45.20 32.22
CA PRO A 251 32.34 46.11 32.11
C PRO A 251 32.93 46.23 33.53
N GLY A 252 34.08 45.52 33.70
CA GLY A 252 34.82 45.54 34.97
C GLY A 252 35.06 46.98 35.46
N PRO A 253 35.38 47.17 36.78
CA PRO A 253 35.45 48.47 37.41
C PRO A 253 36.44 49.41 36.71
N VAL A 254 35.94 50.55 36.30
CA VAL A 254 36.77 51.67 35.77
C VAL A 254 37.66 52.17 36.88
N HIS A 255 38.95 51.95 36.78
CA HIS A 255 39.95 52.53 37.67
C HIS A 255 40.08 54.02 37.31
N LEU A 256 39.54 54.86 38.18
CA LEU A 256 39.78 56.32 38.12
C LEU A 256 41.14 56.55 38.74
N ASP A 257 42.13 56.84 37.90
CA ASP A 257 43.40 57.37 38.32
C ASP A 257 43.17 58.80 38.86
N ASP A 258 43.39 58.96 40.14
CA ASP A 258 43.46 60.26 40.82
C ASP A 258 44.77 60.95 40.35
N GLU A 259 44.66 61.90 39.39
CA GLU A 259 45.70 62.88 39.18
C GLU A 259 45.63 63.98 40.22
N GLU A 260 46.59 63.95 41.15
CA GLU A 260 46.85 65.10 42.01
C GLU A 260 47.52 66.25 41.25
N PRO A 261 47.11 67.53 41.45
CA PRO A 261 47.77 68.71 40.91
C PRO A 261 48.87 69.17 41.85
N SER A 262 50.06 69.41 41.26
CA SER A 262 51.09 70.28 41.91
C SER A 262 51.18 71.57 41.16
#